data_f68cb1a08ce563ebd821056eb07882fa
#
_entry.id   f68cb1a08ce563ebd821056eb07882fa
#
_cell.length_a   1.000
_cell.length_b   1.000
_cell.length_c   1.000
_cell.angle_alpha   90.00
_cell.angle_beta   90.00
_cell.angle_gamma   90.00
#
_symmetry.space_group_name_H-M   'P 1'
#
loop_
_entity.id
_entity.type
_entity.pdbx_description
1 polymer ?
#
loop_
_entity_poly.entity_id
_entity_poly.type
_entity_poly.pdbx_seq_one_letter_code
_entity_poly.pdbx_strand_id
1 'polypeptide(L)'
;PQVTGILQKRLFEEGSVVQQGQQLYQIAPSVYEANVTSAEANLASAKATLHSTQLRAERYRHLLDQKAVSKQDYDDAQAAYLNAKASVQAAEANLKKANIDLGYTKVYAPITGTINRSTVTEGALVSAGQANALTTIQQLDPIYVDLGQTAEEHIALRKSLTEGKLLNEGKAKVDIYFSDGSAYDKQGEIEFTEVSVDESTGMVNLRA
;
A
#
# COMPACT_ATOMS: atom_id res chain seq x y z
N PRO A 1 2.59 -4.91 -9.80
CA PRO A 1 3.88 -4.52 -9.20
C PRO A 1 4.08 -3.01 -9.28
N GLN A 2 4.92 -2.48 -8.40
CA GLN A 2 5.25 -1.05 -8.36
C GLN A 2 6.59 -0.73 -9.03
N VAL A 3 7.36 -1.77 -9.34
CA VAL A 3 8.65 -1.69 -10.05
C VAL A 3 8.68 -2.66 -11.22
N THR A 4 9.52 -2.36 -12.20
CA THR A 4 9.70 -3.18 -13.41
C THR A 4 10.93 -4.08 -13.24
N GLY A 5 10.81 -5.36 -13.59
CA GLY A 5 11.95 -6.29 -13.54
C GLY A 5 11.56 -7.73 -13.84
N ILE A 6 12.54 -8.61 -13.85
CA ILE A 6 12.32 -10.04 -14.05
C ILE A 6 11.80 -10.65 -12.74
N LEU A 7 10.74 -11.43 -12.84
CA LEU A 7 10.24 -12.21 -11.72
C LEU A 7 11.21 -13.37 -11.42
N GLN A 8 11.89 -13.32 -10.29
CA GLN A 8 12.88 -14.35 -9.95
C GLN A 8 12.27 -15.58 -9.30
N LYS A 9 11.34 -15.35 -8.35
CA LYS A 9 10.75 -16.44 -7.56
C LYS A 9 9.31 -16.14 -7.21
N ARG A 10 8.51 -17.22 -7.15
CA ARG A 10 7.21 -17.29 -6.51
C ARG A 10 7.37 -18.01 -5.17
N LEU A 11 6.86 -17.44 -4.09
CA LEU A 11 7.09 -17.87 -2.71
C LEU A 11 5.80 -18.39 -2.02
N PHE A 12 4.81 -18.78 -2.80
CA PHE A 12 3.55 -19.34 -2.31
C PHE A 12 3.11 -20.53 -3.17
N GLU A 13 2.24 -21.35 -2.63
CA GLU A 13 1.54 -22.40 -3.35
C GLU A 13 0.18 -21.89 -3.82
N GLU A 14 -0.16 -22.14 -5.08
CA GLU A 14 -1.45 -21.74 -5.66
C GLU A 14 -2.60 -22.46 -4.97
N GLY A 15 -3.66 -21.71 -4.63
CA GLY A 15 -4.79 -22.23 -3.86
C GLY A 15 -4.58 -22.29 -2.35
N SER A 16 -3.40 -21.97 -1.84
CA SER A 16 -3.14 -21.91 -0.39
C SER A 16 -3.68 -20.65 0.27
N VAL A 17 -3.78 -20.68 1.60
CA VAL A 17 -4.09 -19.49 2.39
C VAL A 17 -2.80 -18.73 2.65
N VAL A 18 -2.79 -17.45 2.32
CA VAL A 18 -1.68 -16.50 2.59
C VAL A 18 -2.09 -15.50 3.64
N GLN A 19 -1.12 -15.03 4.43
CA GLN A 19 -1.35 -14.02 5.46
C GLN A 19 -0.98 -12.63 4.95
N GLN A 20 -1.65 -11.61 5.45
CA GLN A 20 -1.27 -10.22 5.19
C GLN A 20 0.20 -9.99 5.56
N GLY A 21 0.97 -9.38 4.66
CA GLY A 21 2.41 -9.15 4.82
C GLY A 21 3.29 -10.34 4.45
N GLN A 22 2.73 -11.50 4.06
CA GLN A 22 3.51 -12.61 3.52
C GLN A 22 4.09 -12.25 2.17
N GLN A 23 5.38 -12.51 1.95
CA GLN A 23 6.03 -12.28 0.66
C GLN A 23 5.55 -13.32 -0.36
N LEU A 24 5.05 -12.85 -1.49
CA LEU A 24 4.50 -13.68 -2.56
C LEU A 24 5.47 -13.84 -3.73
N TYR A 25 6.11 -12.75 -4.12
CA TYR A 25 7.03 -12.75 -5.26
C TYR A 25 8.31 -12.00 -4.95
N GLN A 26 9.38 -12.39 -5.66
CA GLN A 26 10.65 -11.68 -5.69
C GLN A 26 10.94 -11.23 -7.12
N ILE A 27 11.00 -9.93 -7.34
CA ILE A 27 11.49 -9.30 -8.57
C ILE A 27 13.00 -9.13 -8.42
N ALA A 28 13.76 -9.24 -9.52
CA ALA A 28 15.21 -9.13 -9.54
C ALA A 28 15.70 -7.84 -8.86
N PRO A 29 16.40 -7.91 -7.70
CA PRO A 29 16.72 -6.73 -6.92
C PRO A 29 18.03 -6.05 -7.33
N SER A 30 18.89 -6.72 -8.10
CA SER A 30 20.30 -6.31 -8.32
C SER A 30 20.47 -4.88 -8.84
N VAL A 31 19.60 -4.42 -9.74
CA VAL A 31 19.64 -3.04 -10.25
C VAL A 31 19.26 -2.05 -9.16
N TYR A 32 18.27 -2.39 -8.34
CA TYR A 32 17.80 -1.56 -7.24
C TYR A 32 18.81 -1.50 -6.10
N GLU A 33 19.50 -2.59 -5.79
CA GLU A 33 20.62 -2.64 -4.85
C GLU A 33 21.79 -1.75 -5.29
N ALA A 34 22.13 -1.79 -6.58
CA ALA A 34 23.15 -0.90 -7.15
C ALA A 34 22.74 0.59 -7.03
N ASN A 35 21.47 0.90 -7.25
CA ASN A 35 20.94 2.26 -7.08
C ASN A 35 21.03 2.72 -5.62
N VAL A 36 20.73 1.86 -4.65
CA VAL A 36 20.90 2.15 -3.21
C VAL A 36 22.37 2.45 -2.91
N THR A 37 23.28 1.59 -3.33
CA THR A 37 24.72 1.79 -3.12
C THR A 37 25.22 3.11 -3.72
N SER A 38 24.74 3.46 -4.92
CA SER A 38 25.07 4.73 -5.55
C SER A 38 24.54 5.93 -4.76
N ALA A 39 23.29 5.85 -4.26
CA ALA A 39 22.70 6.90 -3.44
C ALA A 39 23.41 7.06 -2.08
N GLU A 40 23.85 5.97 -1.47
CA GLU A 40 24.68 5.97 -0.25
C GLU A 40 26.02 6.68 -0.47
N ALA A 41 26.69 6.39 -1.58
CA ALA A 41 27.94 7.07 -1.93
C ALA A 41 27.75 8.58 -2.14
N ASN A 42 26.66 8.98 -2.81
CA ASN A 42 26.32 10.37 -3.00
C ASN A 42 26.03 11.07 -1.67
N LEU A 43 25.32 10.43 -0.75
CA LEU A 43 25.06 10.95 0.59
C LEU A 43 26.35 11.12 1.38
N ALA A 44 27.26 10.13 1.32
CA ALA A 44 28.56 10.22 1.98
C ALA A 44 29.38 11.41 1.47
N SER A 45 29.40 11.63 0.14
CA SER A 45 30.05 12.78 -0.48
C SER A 45 29.46 14.13 -0.03
N ALA A 46 28.11 14.21 -0.02
CA ALA A 46 27.42 15.42 0.44
C ALA A 46 27.71 15.72 1.93
N LYS A 47 27.74 14.70 2.78
CA LYS A 47 28.10 14.82 4.21
C LYS A 47 29.56 15.30 4.39
N ALA A 48 30.49 14.81 3.61
CA ALA A 48 31.88 15.26 3.64
C ALA A 48 32.01 16.76 3.25
N THR A 49 31.26 17.18 2.22
CA THR A 49 31.19 18.58 1.82
C THR A 49 30.56 19.46 2.90
N LEU A 50 29.47 19.00 3.53
CA LEU A 50 28.83 19.69 4.64
C LEU A 50 29.81 19.90 5.79
N HIS A 51 30.54 18.85 6.19
CA HIS A 51 31.52 18.93 7.27
C HIS A 51 32.62 19.96 6.98
N SER A 52 33.18 19.95 5.77
CA SER A 52 34.23 20.91 5.37
C SER A 52 33.73 22.37 5.34
N THR A 53 32.52 22.59 4.82
CA THR A 53 31.91 23.93 4.77
C THR A 53 31.48 24.44 6.15
N GLN A 54 31.02 23.55 7.02
CA GLN A 54 30.71 23.86 8.40
C GLN A 54 31.96 24.37 9.14
N LEU A 55 33.06 23.60 9.10
CA LEU A 55 34.33 24.01 9.72
C LEU A 55 34.86 25.33 9.16
N ARG A 56 34.65 25.59 7.87
CA ARG A 56 34.99 26.86 7.25
C ARG A 56 34.14 28.00 7.79
N ALA A 57 32.81 27.86 7.85
CA ALA A 57 31.91 28.86 8.37
C ALA A 57 32.21 29.20 9.86
N GLU A 58 32.44 28.17 10.68
CA GLU A 58 32.83 28.34 12.08
C GLU A 58 34.15 29.13 12.23
N ARG A 59 35.16 28.79 11.42
CA ARG A 59 36.44 29.51 11.40
C ARG A 59 36.27 30.98 11.01
N TYR A 60 35.50 31.25 9.95
CA TYR A 60 35.24 32.60 9.48
C TYR A 60 34.44 33.42 10.51
N ARG A 61 33.53 32.81 11.25
CA ARG A 61 32.84 33.44 12.37
C ARG A 61 33.83 33.94 13.43
N HIS A 62 34.76 33.10 13.88
CA HIS A 62 35.79 33.49 14.85
C HIS A 62 36.71 34.56 14.33
N LEU A 63 37.08 34.53 13.04
CA LEU A 63 37.93 35.58 12.43
C LEU A 63 37.17 36.90 12.27
N LEU A 64 35.87 36.86 12.02
CA LEU A 64 35.03 38.06 11.95
C LEU A 64 34.95 38.74 13.32
N ASP A 65 34.79 38.00 14.40
CA ASP A 65 34.78 38.51 15.79
C ASP A 65 36.11 39.20 16.12
N GLN A 66 37.24 38.73 15.55
CA GLN A 66 38.58 39.31 15.66
C GLN A 66 38.84 40.43 14.63
N LYS A 67 37.86 40.78 13.79
CA LYS A 67 38.00 41.75 12.67
C LYS A 67 39.10 41.38 11.66
N ALA A 68 39.43 40.10 11.53
CA ALA A 68 40.46 39.58 10.63
C ALA A 68 39.96 39.22 9.22
N VAL A 69 38.63 39.22 9.01
CA VAL A 69 37.99 38.99 7.70
C VAL A 69 36.85 39.99 7.50
N SER A 70 36.39 40.12 6.25
CA SER A 70 35.22 40.95 5.94
C SER A 70 33.91 40.25 6.30
N LYS A 71 32.85 41.04 6.52
CA LYS A 71 31.52 40.46 6.69
C LYS A 71 31.08 39.66 5.48
N GLN A 72 31.43 40.09 4.27
CA GLN A 72 31.12 39.40 3.02
C GLN A 72 31.75 37.99 3.00
N ASP A 73 33.02 37.86 3.38
CA ASP A 73 33.68 36.54 3.41
C ASP A 73 32.98 35.56 4.36
N TYR A 74 32.50 36.05 5.51
CA TYR A 74 31.71 35.25 6.44
C TYR A 74 30.35 34.88 5.85
N ASP A 75 29.64 35.84 5.26
CA ASP A 75 28.31 35.60 4.65
C ASP A 75 28.41 34.55 3.51
N ASP A 76 29.49 34.63 2.69
CA ASP A 76 29.77 33.63 1.63
C ASP A 76 30.08 32.24 2.22
N ALA A 77 30.85 32.14 3.27
CA ALA A 77 31.12 30.87 3.94
C ALA A 77 29.85 30.27 4.59
N GLN A 78 29.02 31.12 5.16
CA GLN A 78 27.75 30.72 5.75
C GLN A 78 26.76 30.26 4.67
N ALA A 79 26.67 30.92 3.53
CA ALA A 79 25.86 30.52 2.39
C ALA A 79 26.33 29.18 1.84
N ALA A 80 27.64 28.95 1.72
CA ALA A 80 28.19 27.67 1.29
C ALA A 80 27.83 26.50 2.25
N TYR A 81 27.87 26.76 3.56
CA TYR A 81 27.44 25.80 4.56
C TYR A 81 25.94 25.45 4.43
N LEU A 82 25.07 26.47 4.28
CA LEU A 82 23.64 26.27 4.12
C LEU A 82 23.31 25.49 2.84
N ASN A 83 24.00 25.80 1.74
CA ASN A 83 23.87 25.06 0.48
C ASN A 83 24.30 23.59 0.62
N ALA A 84 25.41 23.33 1.30
CA ALA A 84 25.87 21.97 1.56
C ALA A 84 24.88 21.21 2.46
N LYS A 85 24.28 21.88 3.44
CA LYS A 85 23.23 21.29 4.28
C LYS A 85 21.98 20.89 3.46
N ALA A 86 21.55 21.76 2.55
CA ALA A 86 20.45 21.45 1.64
C ALA A 86 20.80 20.26 0.70
N SER A 87 22.05 20.18 0.24
CA SER A 87 22.53 19.06 -0.59
C SER A 87 22.50 17.73 0.15
N VAL A 88 22.82 17.69 1.45
CA VAL A 88 22.67 16.48 2.29
C VAL A 88 21.20 16.06 2.36
N GLN A 89 20.29 16.99 2.60
CA GLN A 89 18.86 16.68 2.65
C GLN A 89 18.34 16.11 1.32
N ALA A 90 18.80 16.65 0.20
CA ALA A 90 18.46 16.12 -1.13
C ALA A 90 19.02 14.72 -1.34
N ALA A 91 20.26 14.45 -0.94
CA ALA A 91 20.87 13.12 -1.02
C ALA A 91 20.18 12.09 -0.11
N GLU A 92 19.76 12.49 1.09
CA GLU A 92 18.96 11.64 2.00
C GLU A 92 17.60 11.27 1.40
N ALA A 93 16.92 12.22 0.75
CA ALA A 93 15.67 11.97 0.05
C ALA A 93 15.86 10.99 -1.12
N ASN A 94 16.94 11.11 -1.88
CA ASN A 94 17.27 10.21 -2.98
C ASN A 94 17.59 8.78 -2.47
N LEU A 95 18.35 8.66 -1.37
CA LEU A 95 18.60 7.36 -0.73
C LEU A 95 17.30 6.72 -0.24
N LYS A 96 16.43 7.50 0.38
CA LYS A 96 15.11 7.00 0.82
C LYS A 96 14.29 6.47 -0.36
N LYS A 97 14.27 7.20 -1.48
CA LYS A 97 13.60 6.76 -2.70
C LYS A 97 14.18 5.45 -3.22
N ALA A 98 15.50 5.33 -3.32
CA ALA A 98 16.17 4.10 -3.78
C ALA A 98 15.82 2.89 -2.89
N ASN A 99 15.77 3.07 -1.57
CA ASN A 99 15.37 2.03 -0.62
C ASN A 99 13.89 1.62 -0.77
N ILE A 100 13.00 2.56 -1.06
CA ILE A 100 11.59 2.27 -1.34
C ILE A 100 11.48 1.42 -2.62
N ASP A 101 12.16 1.81 -3.68
CA ASP A 101 12.15 1.10 -4.96
C ASP A 101 12.71 -0.33 -4.79
N LEU A 102 13.77 -0.51 -3.99
CA LEU A 102 14.30 -1.82 -3.61
C LEU A 102 13.27 -2.61 -2.80
N GLY A 103 12.57 -1.97 -1.86
CA GLY A 103 11.49 -2.60 -1.09
C GLY A 103 10.38 -3.15 -1.99
N TYR A 104 10.04 -2.45 -3.05
CA TYR A 104 9.02 -2.87 -4.02
C TYR A 104 9.42 -4.06 -4.90
N THR A 105 10.68 -4.48 -4.89
CA THR A 105 11.10 -5.74 -5.52
C THR A 105 10.54 -6.97 -4.80
N LYS A 106 10.13 -6.81 -3.55
CA LYS A 106 9.42 -7.83 -2.76
C LYS A 106 7.93 -7.51 -2.80
N VAL A 107 7.16 -8.39 -3.39
CA VAL A 107 5.70 -8.24 -3.49
C VAL A 107 5.05 -9.00 -2.34
N TYR A 108 4.27 -8.30 -1.53
CA TYR A 108 3.61 -8.86 -0.35
C TYR A 108 2.11 -8.97 -0.53
N ALA A 109 1.48 -9.88 0.23
CA ALA A 109 0.04 -10.01 0.30
C ALA A 109 -0.58 -8.78 1.00
N PRO A 110 -1.53 -8.07 0.36
CA PRO A 110 -2.18 -6.92 0.99
C PRO A 110 -3.23 -7.32 2.03
N ILE A 111 -3.79 -8.51 1.92
CA ILE A 111 -4.82 -9.08 2.81
C ILE A 111 -4.52 -10.54 3.09
N THR A 112 -5.10 -11.09 4.16
CA THR A 112 -5.15 -12.53 4.42
C THR A 112 -6.29 -13.15 3.60
N GLY A 113 -6.05 -14.30 2.95
CA GLY A 113 -7.06 -14.99 2.17
C GLY A 113 -6.48 -16.09 1.32
N THR A 114 -7.34 -16.74 0.53
CA THR A 114 -6.94 -17.79 -0.41
C THR A 114 -6.39 -17.15 -1.68
N ILE A 115 -5.16 -17.50 -2.02
CA ILE A 115 -4.50 -17.00 -3.21
C ILE A 115 -4.81 -17.88 -4.43
N ASN A 116 -5.17 -17.26 -5.53
CA ASN A 116 -5.44 -17.97 -6.79
C ASN A 116 -4.13 -18.31 -7.52
N ARG A 117 -4.28 -18.93 -8.70
CA ARG A 117 -3.14 -19.19 -9.59
C ARG A 117 -2.41 -17.91 -9.97
N SER A 118 -1.10 -18.00 -10.18
CA SER A 118 -0.29 -16.94 -10.75
C SER A 118 -0.61 -16.76 -12.24
N THR A 119 -0.69 -15.52 -12.69
CA THR A 119 -0.85 -15.17 -14.11
C THR A 119 0.48 -15.03 -14.83
N VAL A 120 1.58 -15.05 -14.05
CA VAL A 120 2.95 -14.87 -14.54
C VAL A 120 3.83 -16.03 -14.06
N THR A 121 4.82 -16.37 -14.86
CA THR A 121 5.81 -17.42 -14.54
C THR A 121 7.13 -16.81 -14.10
N GLU A 122 7.93 -17.58 -13.38
CA GLU A 122 9.32 -17.20 -13.09
C GLU A 122 10.09 -16.98 -14.40
N GLY A 123 10.93 -15.95 -14.42
CA GLY A 123 11.62 -15.47 -15.63
C GLY A 123 10.85 -14.47 -16.47
N ALA A 124 9.55 -14.26 -16.23
CA ALA A 124 8.77 -13.27 -16.96
C ALA A 124 9.15 -11.84 -16.56
N LEU A 125 9.06 -10.93 -17.52
CA LEU A 125 9.16 -9.49 -17.25
C LEU A 125 7.83 -8.99 -16.69
N VAL A 126 7.86 -8.34 -15.54
CA VAL A 126 6.75 -7.61 -14.97
C VAL A 126 7.01 -6.11 -15.02
N SER A 127 5.97 -5.31 -15.23
CA SER A 127 6.09 -3.86 -15.39
C SER A 127 5.32 -3.11 -14.33
N ALA A 128 5.87 -2.00 -13.86
CA ALA A 128 5.18 -1.12 -12.93
C ALA A 128 3.85 -0.63 -13.52
N GLY A 129 2.78 -0.76 -12.75
CA GLY A 129 1.44 -0.30 -13.18
C GLY A 129 0.79 -1.13 -14.29
N GLN A 130 1.27 -2.36 -14.59
CA GLN A 130 0.61 -3.23 -15.57
C GLN A 130 -0.86 -3.48 -15.21
N ALA A 131 -1.72 -3.57 -16.23
CA ALA A 131 -3.17 -3.74 -16.06
C ALA A 131 -3.53 -5.13 -15.48
N ASN A 132 -2.76 -6.18 -15.82
CA ASN A 132 -3.01 -7.52 -15.34
C ASN A 132 -2.39 -7.71 -13.96
N ALA A 133 -3.20 -8.15 -13.01
CA ALA A 133 -2.73 -8.54 -11.69
C ALA A 133 -1.82 -9.78 -11.79
N LEU A 134 -0.80 -9.89 -10.92
CA LEU A 134 0.07 -11.07 -10.84
C LEU A 134 -0.67 -12.30 -10.33
N THR A 135 -1.57 -12.08 -9.40
CA THR A 135 -2.50 -13.05 -8.82
C THR A 135 -3.61 -12.31 -8.10
N THR A 136 -4.67 -13.01 -7.70
CA THR A 136 -5.77 -12.47 -6.90
C THR A 136 -5.83 -13.20 -5.58
N ILE A 137 -6.02 -12.46 -4.49
CA ILE A 137 -6.29 -13.04 -3.17
C ILE A 137 -7.75 -12.77 -2.84
N GLN A 138 -8.47 -13.82 -2.45
CA GLN A 138 -9.88 -13.74 -2.08
C GLN A 138 -10.00 -13.98 -0.58
N GLN A 139 -10.63 -13.06 0.10
CA GLN A 139 -11.02 -13.24 1.49
C GLN A 139 -12.35 -13.97 1.51
N LEU A 140 -12.34 -15.20 2.01
CA LEU A 140 -13.52 -16.07 2.07
C LEU A 140 -14.12 -16.16 3.48
N ASP A 141 -13.47 -15.54 4.47
CA ASP A 141 -13.95 -15.46 5.85
C ASP A 141 -13.54 -14.08 6.43
N PRO A 142 -14.51 -13.21 6.72
CA PRO A 142 -15.92 -13.27 6.35
C PRO A 142 -16.16 -13.15 4.83
N ILE A 143 -17.29 -13.70 4.35
CA ILE A 143 -17.74 -13.59 2.96
C ILE A 143 -19.04 -12.78 2.91
N TYR A 144 -19.18 -11.97 1.86
CA TYR A 144 -20.42 -11.26 1.59
C TYR A 144 -21.34 -12.07 0.70
N VAL A 145 -22.64 -11.97 0.98
CA VAL A 145 -23.69 -12.54 0.15
C VAL A 145 -24.57 -11.40 -0.35
N ASP A 146 -24.60 -11.23 -1.66
CA ASP A 146 -25.47 -10.24 -2.31
C ASP A 146 -26.82 -10.87 -2.63
N LEU A 147 -27.90 -10.26 -2.12
CA LEU A 147 -29.27 -10.71 -2.23
C LEU A 147 -30.06 -9.68 -3.04
N GLY A 148 -30.66 -10.12 -4.15
CA GLY A 148 -31.61 -9.30 -4.90
C GLY A 148 -33.02 -9.45 -4.33
N GLN A 149 -33.66 -8.35 -3.99
CA GLN A 149 -35.05 -8.28 -3.52
C GLN A 149 -35.90 -7.44 -4.47
N THR A 150 -37.18 -7.75 -4.58
CA THR A 150 -38.11 -6.83 -5.22
C THR A 150 -38.35 -5.59 -4.35
N ALA A 151 -38.74 -4.48 -4.98
CA ALA A 151 -39.04 -3.25 -4.24
C ALA A 151 -40.14 -3.45 -3.18
N GLU A 152 -41.11 -4.33 -3.44
CA GLU A 152 -42.19 -4.67 -2.50
C GLU A 152 -41.67 -5.42 -1.28
N GLU A 153 -40.82 -6.43 -1.49
CA GLU A 153 -40.18 -7.20 -0.42
C GLU A 153 -39.27 -6.31 0.44
N HIS A 154 -38.55 -5.39 -0.23
CA HIS A 154 -37.70 -4.42 0.46
C HIS A 154 -38.50 -3.51 1.39
N ILE A 155 -39.66 -2.98 0.94
CA ILE A 155 -40.53 -2.14 1.76
C ILE A 155 -41.07 -2.94 2.95
N ALA A 156 -41.49 -4.20 2.73
CA ALA A 156 -41.98 -5.08 3.79
C ALA A 156 -40.89 -5.38 4.83
N LEU A 157 -39.67 -5.67 4.39
CA LEU A 157 -38.52 -5.88 5.27
C LEU A 157 -38.22 -4.63 6.10
N ARG A 158 -38.16 -3.46 5.46
CA ARG A 158 -37.91 -2.17 6.14
C ARG A 158 -38.97 -1.86 7.20
N LYS A 159 -40.23 -2.15 6.91
CA LYS A 159 -41.32 -1.99 7.88
C LYS A 159 -41.15 -2.93 9.08
N SER A 160 -40.84 -4.19 8.84
CA SER A 160 -40.57 -5.17 9.90
C SER A 160 -39.38 -4.82 10.77
N LEU A 161 -38.31 -4.26 10.15
CA LEU A 161 -37.15 -3.71 10.88
C LEU A 161 -37.53 -2.53 11.76
N THR A 162 -38.36 -1.59 11.24
CA THR A 162 -38.77 -0.39 11.98
C THR A 162 -39.71 -0.76 13.15
N GLU A 163 -40.51 -1.84 12.99
CA GLU A 163 -41.38 -2.37 14.04
C GLU A 163 -40.62 -3.22 15.09
N GLY A 164 -39.28 -3.39 14.94
CA GLY A 164 -38.43 -4.13 15.89
C GLY A 164 -38.61 -5.65 15.88
N LYS A 165 -39.36 -6.20 14.91
CA LYS A 165 -39.64 -7.63 14.82
C LYS A 165 -38.49 -8.51 14.40
N LEU A 166 -37.48 -7.92 13.73
CA LEU A 166 -36.33 -8.62 13.13
C LEU A 166 -34.97 -8.22 13.72
N LEU A 167 -34.96 -7.34 14.72
CA LEU A 167 -33.74 -6.85 15.33
C LEU A 167 -33.38 -7.70 16.55
N ASN A 168 -32.19 -8.29 16.50
CA ASN A 168 -31.52 -8.80 17.67
C ASN A 168 -30.25 -7.97 17.86
N GLU A 169 -30.15 -7.20 18.95
CA GLU A 169 -29.03 -6.31 19.24
C GLU A 169 -28.74 -5.20 18.19
N GLY A 170 -29.77 -4.76 17.45
CA GLY A 170 -29.67 -3.63 16.51
C GLY A 170 -29.32 -4.00 15.06
N LYS A 171 -29.05 -5.27 14.74
CA LYS A 171 -28.79 -5.74 13.38
C LYS A 171 -29.74 -6.90 13.02
N ALA A 172 -30.15 -6.96 11.75
CA ALA A 172 -30.95 -8.08 11.24
C ALA A 172 -30.04 -9.27 10.93
N LYS A 173 -30.41 -10.45 11.44
CA LYS A 173 -29.70 -11.71 11.18
C LYS A 173 -30.26 -12.39 9.95
N VAL A 174 -29.40 -13.09 9.22
CA VAL A 174 -29.73 -13.84 7.99
C VAL A 174 -29.28 -15.27 8.14
N ASP A 175 -30.20 -16.19 7.92
CA ASP A 175 -29.90 -17.61 7.76
C ASP A 175 -29.84 -17.96 6.27
N ILE A 176 -28.80 -18.70 5.87
CA ILE A 176 -28.56 -19.07 4.48
C ILE A 176 -28.92 -20.55 4.31
N TYR A 177 -29.71 -20.85 3.29
CA TYR A 177 -30.07 -22.19 2.91
C TYR A 177 -29.54 -22.50 1.50
N PHE A 178 -28.95 -23.66 1.32
CA PHE A 178 -28.54 -24.15 0.01
C PHE A 178 -29.75 -24.63 -0.81
N SER A 179 -29.55 -24.82 -2.11
CA SER A 179 -30.59 -25.25 -3.04
C SER A 179 -31.11 -26.67 -2.73
N ASP A 180 -30.37 -27.49 -2.01
CA ASP A 180 -30.76 -28.79 -1.51
C ASP A 180 -31.59 -28.74 -0.20
N GLY A 181 -31.84 -27.55 0.32
CA GLY A 181 -32.58 -27.29 1.57
C GLY A 181 -31.73 -27.41 2.84
N SER A 182 -30.44 -27.73 2.74
CA SER A 182 -29.56 -27.72 3.91
C SER A 182 -29.26 -26.30 4.38
N ALA A 183 -29.21 -26.10 5.69
CA ALA A 183 -28.85 -24.79 6.27
C ALA A 183 -27.33 -24.66 6.32
N TYR A 184 -26.83 -23.47 6.02
CA TYR A 184 -25.44 -23.08 6.31
C TYR A 184 -25.28 -22.94 7.83
N ASP A 185 -24.19 -23.44 8.38
CA ASP A 185 -23.96 -23.56 9.83
C ASP A 185 -23.71 -22.23 10.55
N LYS A 186 -23.50 -21.14 9.81
CA LYS A 186 -23.24 -19.80 10.36
C LYS A 186 -24.32 -18.81 9.95
N GLN A 187 -24.66 -17.91 10.87
CA GLN A 187 -25.58 -16.82 10.62
C GLN A 187 -24.81 -15.59 10.08
N GLY A 188 -25.39 -14.92 9.11
CA GLY A 188 -24.94 -13.62 8.62
C GLY A 188 -25.66 -12.45 9.30
N GLU A 189 -25.16 -11.25 9.08
CA GLU A 189 -25.79 -9.99 9.48
C GLU A 189 -25.95 -9.12 8.23
N ILE A 190 -27.09 -8.43 8.11
CA ILE A 190 -27.30 -7.44 7.04
C ILE A 190 -26.43 -6.22 7.36
N GLU A 191 -25.46 -5.94 6.48
CA GLU A 191 -24.57 -4.80 6.65
C GLU A 191 -25.01 -3.59 5.83
N PHE A 192 -25.53 -3.81 4.63
CA PHE A 192 -25.84 -2.73 3.70
C PHE A 192 -27.07 -3.06 2.85
N THR A 193 -27.88 -2.03 2.62
CA THR A 193 -29.03 -2.05 1.71
C THR A 193 -28.85 -0.91 0.72
N GLU A 194 -28.86 -1.19 -0.57
CA GLU A 194 -28.87 -0.14 -1.59
C GLU A 194 -30.16 0.69 -1.48
N VAL A 195 -30.02 2.01 -1.63
CA VAL A 195 -31.14 2.94 -1.60
C VAL A 195 -31.77 3.08 -2.99
N SER A 196 -31.04 2.67 -4.04
CA SER A 196 -31.49 2.76 -5.42
C SER A 196 -32.13 1.44 -5.89
N VAL A 197 -33.25 1.57 -6.62
CA VAL A 197 -33.86 0.46 -7.34
C VAL A 197 -33.26 0.43 -8.73
N ASP A 198 -32.82 -0.73 -9.18
CA ASP A 198 -32.41 -0.92 -10.58
C ASP A 198 -33.62 -0.77 -11.48
N GLU A 199 -33.64 0.25 -12.33
CA GLU A 199 -34.78 0.59 -13.18
C GLU A 199 -35.11 -0.51 -14.21
N SER A 200 -34.14 -1.35 -14.57
CA SER A 200 -34.33 -2.40 -15.57
C SER A 200 -34.92 -3.68 -14.97
N THR A 201 -34.64 -3.99 -13.72
CA THR A 201 -35.05 -5.24 -13.06
C THR A 201 -36.08 -5.00 -11.95
N GLY A 202 -36.23 -3.77 -11.46
CA GLY A 202 -37.08 -3.44 -10.30
C GLY A 202 -36.53 -4.00 -8.97
N MET A 203 -35.27 -4.42 -8.93
CA MET A 203 -34.65 -5.03 -7.78
C MET A 203 -33.84 -4.01 -6.95
N VAL A 204 -33.74 -4.31 -5.65
CA VAL A 204 -32.89 -3.64 -4.67
C VAL A 204 -31.85 -4.66 -4.18
N ASN A 205 -30.58 -4.31 -4.18
CA ASN A 205 -29.53 -5.18 -3.68
C ASN A 205 -29.33 -4.98 -2.17
N LEU A 206 -29.25 -6.11 -1.50
CA LEU A 206 -28.97 -6.20 -0.07
C LEU A 206 -27.69 -7.00 0.11
N ARG A 207 -26.83 -6.56 1.02
CA ARG A 207 -25.59 -7.29 1.35
C ARG A 207 -25.61 -7.74 2.81
N ALA A 208 -25.38 -9.00 2.98
CA ALA A 208 -25.21 -9.65 4.26
C ALA A 208 -23.80 -10.25 4.40
#